data_3de35049b6b80d928f11b5b4477d0518
#
_entry.id   3de35049b6b80d928f11b5b4477d0518
#
_cell.length_a   1.000
_cell.length_b   1.000
_cell.length_c   1.000
_cell.angle_alpha   90.00
_cell.angle_beta   90.00
_cell.angle_gamma   90.00
#
_symmetry.space_group_name_H-M   'P 1'
#
loop_
_entity.id
_entity.type
_entity.pdbx_description
1 polymer ?
#
loop_
_entity_poly.entity_id
_entity_poly.type
_entity_poly.pdbx_seq_one_letter_code
_entity_poly.pdbx_strand_id
1 'polypeptide(L)'
;MARHGKSFEEYHSVPEGWDQESVLAAHEALHGTFDLQPMLVPQNYDPWLKYRGALYAIAEGVSSGDRASAELAVRFIELQFFGSYAGFVRELLARRLKHVELTQEQRQRLSAHFLSLLETGVHCQEFHEYLGLWRQFISEAELARVEQLVARRAESRFGSKVLSRLQRRGDK
;
A
#
# COMPACT_ATOMS: atom_id res chain seq x y z
N MET A 1 14.51 24.37 8.67
CA MET A 1 14.27 23.68 7.37
C MET A 1 12.86 23.99 6.92
N ALA A 2 12.69 24.78 5.87
CA ALA A 2 11.39 25.13 5.33
C ALA A 2 10.75 23.87 4.72
N ARG A 3 9.59 23.47 5.23
CA ARG A 3 8.73 22.49 4.55
C ARG A 3 8.24 23.19 3.27
N HIS A 4 8.82 22.85 2.13
CA HIS A 4 8.24 23.22 0.84
C HIS A 4 6.92 22.45 0.75
N GLY A 5 5.83 23.12 1.07
CA GLY A 5 4.49 22.57 0.82
C GLY A 5 4.34 22.38 -0.69
N LYS A 6 3.91 21.20 -1.12
CA LYS A 6 3.53 20.95 -2.51
C LYS A 6 2.45 21.96 -2.94
N SER A 7 2.49 22.43 -4.18
CA SER A 7 1.40 23.24 -4.74
C SER A 7 0.11 22.41 -4.78
N PHE A 8 -1.04 23.07 -4.92
CA PHE A 8 -2.33 22.39 -5.07
C PHE A 8 -2.32 21.41 -6.24
N GLU A 9 -1.71 21.79 -7.35
CA GLU A 9 -1.59 20.97 -8.57
C GLU A 9 -0.70 19.74 -8.33
N GLU A 10 0.44 19.90 -7.67
CA GLU A 10 1.31 18.77 -7.29
C GLU A 10 0.62 17.80 -6.32
N TYR A 11 -0.23 18.32 -5.45
CA TYR A 11 -0.97 17.49 -4.48
C TYR A 11 -2.08 16.68 -5.14
N HIS A 12 -2.70 17.19 -6.22
CA HIS A 12 -3.73 16.51 -7.01
C HIS A 12 -3.18 15.87 -8.29
N SER A 13 -1.88 15.67 -8.38
CA SER A 13 -1.27 14.99 -9.52
C SER A 13 -1.61 13.49 -9.52
N VAL A 14 -1.61 12.92 -10.72
CA VAL A 14 -1.72 11.47 -10.96
C VAL A 14 -0.32 10.93 -11.18
N PRO A 15 0.12 9.88 -10.47
CA PRO A 15 1.43 9.30 -10.75
C PRO A 15 1.45 8.65 -12.14
N GLU A 16 2.60 8.68 -12.78
CA GLU A 16 2.80 8.08 -14.11
C GLU A 16 2.39 6.60 -14.11
N GLY A 17 1.63 6.20 -15.12
CA GLY A 17 1.14 4.82 -15.25
C GLY A 17 -0.03 4.45 -14.33
N TRP A 18 -0.61 5.42 -13.63
CA TRP A 18 -1.73 5.19 -12.71
C TRP A 18 -3.00 5.96 -13.08
N ASP A 19 -3.06 6.57 -14.25
CA ASP A 19 -4.33 7.02 -14.80
C ASP A 19 -5.28 5.82 -15.04
N GLN A 20 -6.57 6.12 -15.19
CA GLN A 20 -7.59 5.08 -15.31
C GLN A 20 -7.35 4.10 -16.46
N GLU A 21 -6.86 4.59 -17.61
CA GLU A 21 -6.61 3.78 -18.79
C GLU A 21 -5.40 2.85 -18.57
N SER A 22 -4.33 3.38 -17.99
CA SER A 22 -3.14 2.61 -17.62
C SER A 22 -3.46 1.51 -16.61
N VAL A 23 -4.31 1.80 -15.62
CA VAL A 23 -4.76 0.81 -14.62
C VAL A 23 -5.57 -0.31 -15.28
N LEU A 24 -6.49 0.02 -16.19
CA LEU A 24 -7.25 -0.98 -16.95
C LEU A 24 -6.35 -1.87 -17.80
N ALA A 25 -5.44 -1.27 -18.56
CA ALA A 25 -4.50 -2.00 -19.39
C ALA A 25 -3.59 -2.92 -18.55
N ALA A 26 -3.12 -2.45 -17.40
CA ALA A 26 -2.32 -3.25 -16.49
C ALA A 26 -3.11 -4.42 -15.87
N HIS A 27 -4.38 -4.19 -15.51
CA HIS A 27 -5.26 -5.22 -15.00
C HIS A 27 -5.54 -6.30 -16.04
N GLU A 28 -5.81 -5.91 -17.28
CA GLU A 28 -5.99 -6.84 -18.40
C GLU A 28 -4.70 -7.65 -18.68
N ALA A 29 -3.54 -6.98 -18.73
CA ALA A 29 -2.25 -7.63 -18.93
C ALA A 29 -1.90 -8.65 -17.82
N LEU A 30 -2.44 -8.47 -16.62
CA LEU A 30 -2.33 -9.40 -15.49
C LEU A 30 -3.43 -10.48 -15.49
N HIS A 31 -4.23 -10.56 -16.55
CA HIS A 31 -5.35 -11.49 -16.67
C HIS A 31 -6.39 -11.34 -15.54
N GLY A 32 -6.72 -10.10 -15.20
CA GLY A 32 -7.71 -9.79 -14.19
C GLY A 32 -9.09 -10.38 -14.53
N THR A 33 -9.77 -10.87 -13.53
CA THR A 33 -11.08 -11.53 -13.66
C THR A 33 -12.23 -10.69 -13.13
N PHE A 34 -11.93 -9.69 -12.30
CA PHE A 34 -12.92 -8.75 -11.79
C PHE A 34 -13.22 -7.65 -12.81
N ASP A 35 -14.50 -7.37 -13.05
CA ASP A 35 -14.89 -6.28 -13.94
C ASP A 35 -14.76 -4.93 -13.21
N LEU A 36 -13.72 -4.16 -13.57
CA LEU A 36 -13.48 -2.83 -13.02
C LEU A 36 -14.41 -1.76 -13.61
N GLN A 37 -14.97 -1.97 -14.80
CA GLN A 37 -15.70 -0.96 -15.57
C GLN A 37 -16.86 -0.30 -14.83
N PRO A 38 -17.72 -1.03 -14.08
CA PRO A 38 -18.86 -0.42 -13.39
C PRO A 38 -18.47 0.59 -12.31
N MET A 39 -17.22 0.58 -11.87
CA MET A 39 -16.71 1.43 -10.80
C MET A 39 -15.89 2.60 -11.32
N LEU A 40 -15.64 2.65 -12.62
CA LEU A 40 -14.85 3.72 -13.22
C LEU A 40 -15.64 5.01 -13.39
N VAL A 41 -14.91 6.10 -13.33
CA VAL A 41 -15.46 7.43 -13.53
C VAL A 41 -15.54 7.75 -15.04
N PRO A 42 -16.63 8.37 -15.53
CA PRO A 42 -16.75 8.71 -16.95
C PRO A 42 -15.60 9.56 -17.48
N GLN A 43 -15.32 9.45 -18.79
CA GLN A 43 -14.17 10.07 -19.46
C GLN A 43 -14.14 11.62 -19.38
N ASN A 44 -15.31 12.25 -19.28
CA ASN A 44 -15.43 13.71 -19.18
C ASN A 44 -15.13 14.28 -17.78
N TYR A 45 -14.77 13.43 -16.82
CA TYR A 45 -14.41 13.87 -15.48
C TYR A 45 -12.93 14.22 -15.37
N ASP A 46 -12.60 14.93 -14.30
CA ASP A 46 -11.25 15.32 -13.96
C ASP A 46 -10.30 14.11 -13.86
N PRO A 47 -9.07 14.20 -14.40
CA PRO A 47 -8.09 13.10 -14.36
C PRO A 47 -7.84 12.55 -12.96
N TRP A 48 -7.80 13.40 -11.95
CA TRP A 48 -7.61 12.98 -10.56
C TRP A 48 -8.82 12.18 -10.02
N LEU A 49 -10.05 12.55 -10.40
CA LEU A 49 -11.24 11.77 -10.02
C LEU A 49 -11.23 10.40 -10.71
N LYS A 50 -10.82 10.33 -11.97
CA LYS A 50 -10.66 9.06 -12.71
C LYS A 50 -9.62 8.16 -12.06
N TYR A 51 -8.44 8.70 -11.75
CA TYR A 51 -7.40 8.00 -11.01
C TYR A 51 -7.89 7.45 -9.66
N ARG A 52 -8.54 8.29 -8.88
CA ARG A 52 -9.14 7.89 -7.61
C ARG A 52 -10.17 6.77 -7.78
N GLY A 53 -11.04 6.88 -8.77
CA GLY A 53 -12.05 5.86 -9.11
C GLY A 53 -11.41 4.52 -9.45
N ALA A 54 -10.35 4.52 -10.26
CA ALA A 54 -9.59 3.32 -10.62
C ALA A 54 -8.97 2.64 -9.40
N LEU A 55 -8.43 3.40 -8.46
CA LEU A 55 -7.87 2.83 -7.21
C LEU A 55 -8.93 2.19 -6.32
N TYR A 56 -10.12 2.78 -6.22
CA TYR A 56 -11.24 2.14 -5.50
C TYR A 56 -11.73 0.88 -6.22
N ALA A 57 -11.76 0.87 -7.56
CA ALA A 57 -12.09 -0.32 -8.33
C ALA A 57 -11.10 -1.46 -8.06
N ILE A 58 -9.78 -1.15 -8.02
CA ILE A 58 -8.76 -2.13 -7.59
C ILE A 58 -9.08 -2.66 -6.18
N ALA A 59 -9.42 -1.80 -5.23
CA ALA A 59 -9.71 -2.23 -3.86
C ALA A 59 -10.91 -3.20 -3.79
N GLU A 60 -11.93 -2.99 -4.60
CA GLU A 60 -13.07 -3.92 -4.70
C GLU A 60 -12.67 -5.22 -5.41
N GLY A 61 -11.84 -5.15 -6.47
CA GLY A 61 -11.27 -6.33 -7.10
C GLY A 61 -10.47 -7.19 -6.12
N VAL A 62 -9.64 -6.57 -5.25
CA VAL A 62 -8.95 -7.28 -4.16
C VAL A 62 -9.96 -7.99 -3.24
N SER A 63 -11.04 -7.31 -2.88
CA SER A 63 -12.07 -7.90 -2.01
C SER A 63 -12.79 -9.08 -2.64
N SER A 64 -12.91 -9.10 -3.98
CA SER A 64 -13.48 -10.22 -4.73
C SER A 64 -12.51 -11.39 -4.93
N GLY A 65 -11.26 -11.25 -4.52
CA GLY A 65 -10.22 -12.26 -4.68
C GLY A 65 -9.52 -12.22 -6.04
N ASP A 66 -9.66 -11.13 -6.80
CA ASP A 66 -8.99 -10.96 -8.08
C ASP A 66 -7.47 -10.77 -7.91
N ARG A 67 -6.69 -11.68 -8.52
CA ARG A 67 -5.23 -11.70 -8.39
C ARG A 67 -4.55 -10.51 -9.07
N ALA A 68 -5.10 -10.04 -10.18
CA ALA A 68 -4.57 -8.86 -10.89
C ALA A 68 -4.75 -7.61 -10.03
N SER A 69 -5.93 -7.42 -9.43
CA SER A 69 -6.18 -6.33 -8.49
C SER A 69 -5.27 -6.42 -7.24
N ALA A 70 -5.01 -7.63 -6.73
CA ALA A 70 -4.07 -7.81 -5.62
C ALA A 70 -2.64 -7.40 -6.01
N GLU A 71 -2.18 -7.75 -7.21
CA GLU A 71 -0.87 -7.32 -7.72
C GLU A 71 -0.79 -5.80 -7.90
N LEU A 72 -1.82 -5.17 -8.47
CA LEU A 72 -1.88 -3.72 -8.60
C LEU A 72 -1.90 -3.02 -7.24
N ALA A 73 -2.59 -3.58 -6.25
CA ALA A 73 -2.59 -3.07 -4.89
C ALA A 73 -1.18 -3.11 -4.26
N VAL A 74 -0.44 -4.20 -4.45
CA VAL A 74 0.96 -4.32 -4.01
C VAL A 74 1.83 -3.25 -4.66
N ARG A 75 1.75 -3.11 -5.99
CA ARG A 75 2.51 -2.08 -6.74
C ARG A 75 2.20 -0.67 -6.27
N PHE A 76 0.94 -0.36 -5.97
CA PHE A 76 0.55 0.96 -5.48
C PHE A 76 1.08 1.26 -4.08
N ILE A 77 1.12 0.26 -3.19
CA ILE A 77 1.75 0.39 -1.88
C ILE A 77 3.24 0.67 -2.03
N GLU A 78 3.95 -0.07 -2.89
CA GLU A 78 5.38 0.09 -3.14
C GLU A 78 5.74 1.44 -3.77
N LEU A 79 4.86 1.99 -4.60
CA LEU A 79 5.06 3.28 -5.25
C LEU A 79 5.28 4.42 -4.24
N GLN A 80 4.70 4.34 -3.04
CA GLN A 80 4.80 5.33 -1.96
C GLN A 80 4.51 6.77 -2.43
N PHE A 81 3.60 6.92 -3.38
CA PHE A 81 3.24 8.22 -3.93
C PHE A 81 2.58 9.13 -2.89
N PHE A 82 3.08 10.37 -2.77
CA PHE A 82 2.55 11.38 -1.88
C PHE A 82 1.65 12.37 -2.64
N GLY A 83 0.39 12.07 -2.70
CA GLY A 83 -0.63 12.93 -3.30
C GLY A 83 -1.93 12.87 -2.52
N SER A 84 -2.90 13.67 -2.94
CA SER A 84 -4.23 13.69 -2.33
C SER A 84 -4.87 12.30 -2.36
N TYR A 85 -5.38 11.85 -1.24
CA TYR A 85 -6.00 10.53 -1.03
C TYR A 85 -5.06 9.30 -1.15
N ALA A 86 -3.83 9.45 -1.61
CA ALA A 86 -2.94 8.31 -1.82
C ALA A 86 -2.72 7.49 -0.53
N GLY A 87 -2.54 8.15 0.62
CA GLY A 87 -2.41 7.50 1.92
C GLY A 87 -3.65 6.71 2.32
N PHE A 88 -4.84 7.30 2.17
CA PHE A 88 -6.11 6.60 2.45
C PHE A 88 -6.31 5.36 1.59
N VAL A 89 -5.96 5.47 0.30
CA VAL A 89 -6.09 4.32 -0.60
C VAL A 89 -5.08 3.23 -0.24
N ARG A 90 -3.82 3.59 0.04
CA ARG A 90 -2.83 2.60 0.51
C ARG A 90 -3.28 1.91 1.79
N GLU A 91 -3.86 2.66 2.74
CA GLU A 91 -4.46 2.09 3.94
C GLU A 91 -5.57 1.09 3.61
N LEU A 92 -6.49 1.47 2.72
CA LEU A 92 -7.58 0.61 2.26
C LEU A 92 -7.06 -0.65 1.59
N LEU A 93 -6.11 -0.52 0.65
CA LEU A 93 -5.51 -1.65 -0.06
C LEU A 93 -4.78 -2.59 0.90
N ALA A 94 -3.98 -2.07 1.83
CA ALA A 94 -3.32 -2.91 2.84
C ALA A 94 -4.32 -3.66 3.72
N ARG A 95 -5.44 -3.03 4.06
CA ARG A 95 -6.54 -3.66 4.82
C ARG A 95 -7.18 -4.81 4.03
N ARG A 96 -7.44 -4.61 2.73
CA ARG A 96 -8.04 -5.63 1.85
C ARG A 96 -7.07 -6.80 1.61
N LEU A 97 -5.79 -6.52 1.38
CA LEU A 97 -4.75 -7.54 1.17
C LEU A 97 -4.57 -8.49 2.35
N LYS A 98 -5.01 -8.12 3.56
CA LYS A 98 -5.02 -9.04 4.72
C LYS A 98 -5.94 -10.25 4.56
N HIS A 99 -6.91 -10.17 3.67
CA HIS A 99 -7.97 -11.16 3.48
C HIS A 99 -7.81 -11.98 2.20
N VAL A 100 -6.69 -11.79 1.47
CA VAL A 100 -6.38 -12.53 0.25
C VAL A 100 -5.05 -13.27 0.37
N GLU A 101 -4.91 -14.35 -0.36
CA GLU A 101 -3.67 -15.11 -0.40
C GLU A 101 -2.66 -14.40 -1.32
N LEU A 102 -1.59 -13.87 -0.71
CA LEU A 102 -0.48 -13.26 -1.43
C LEU A 102 0.52 -14.31 -1.88
N THR A 103 1.08 -14.15 -3.07
CA THR A 103 2.20 -14.96 -3.55
C THR A 103 3.44 -14.73 -2.70
N GLN A 104 4.39 -15.67 -2.74
CA GLN A 104 5.66 -15.51 -2.03
C GLN A 104 6.42 -14.25 -2.50
N GLU A 105 6.42 -13.98 -3.80
CA GLU A 105 7.05 -12.79 -4.37
C GLU A 105 6.41 -11.50 -3.83
N GLN A 106 5.08 -11.41 -3.81
CA GLN A 106 4.37 -10.25 -3.26
C GLN A 106 4.69 -10.02 -1.77
N ARG A 107 4.75 -11.09 -0.98
CA ARG A 107 5.13 -11.02 0.44
C ARG A 107 6.55 -10.50 0.61
N GLN A 108 7.50 -10.99 -0.19
CA GLN A 108 8.91 -10.56 -0.15
C GLN A 108 9.04 -9.08 -0.54
N ARG A 109 8.37 -8.63 -1.58
CA ARG A 109 8.36 -7.24 -2.02
C ARG A 109 7.79 -6.31 -0.95
N LEU A 110 6.63 -6.65 -0.40
CA LEU A 110 6.02 -5.88 0.69
C LEU A 110 6.90 -5.84 1.94
N SER A 111 7.50 -6.98 2.33
CA SER A 111 8.46 -7.02 3.44
C SER A 111 9.64 -6.08 3.22
N ALA A 112 10.26 -6.14 2.05
CA ALA A 112 11.38 -5.27 1.70
C ALA A 112 10.99 -3.78 1.75
N HIS A 113 9.80 -3.46 1.23
CA HIS A 113 9.26 -2.10 1.24
C HIS A 113 9.02 -1.59 2.68
N PHE A 114 8.34 -2.36 3.51
CA PHE A 114 8.04 -1.97 4.90
C PHE A 114 9.30 -1.84 5.75
N LEU A 115 10.28 -2.73 5.53
CA LEU A 115 11.57 -2.64 6.19
C LEU A 115 12.32 -1.36 5.79
N SER A 116 12.32 -1.02 4.49
CA SER A 116 12.92 0.22 3.97
C SER A 116 12.27 1.47 4.59
N LEU A 117 10.95 1.50 4.75
CA LEU A 117 10.25 2.60 5.43
C LEU A 117 10.71 2.75 6.88
N LEU A 118 10.90 1.63 7.59
CA LEU A 118 11.46 1.66 8.96
C LEU A 118 12.90 2.15 8.97
N GLU A 119 13.74 1.70 8.05
CA GLU A 119 15.16 2.08 7.97
C GLU A 119 15.34 3.57 7.66
N THR A 120 14.53 4.09 6.76
CA THR A 120 14.58 5.51 6.37
C THR A 120 13.87 6.45 7.35
N GLY A 121 13.08 5.87 8.27
CA GLY A 121 12.32 6.66 9.26
C GLY A 121 11.13 7.39 8.65
N VAL A 122 10.64 6.94 7.50
CA VAL A 122 9.43 7.48 6.89
C VAL A 122 8.21 6.99 7.69
N HIS A 123 7.55 7.92 8.35
CA HIS A 123 6.33 7.64 9.10
C HIS A 123 5.12 8.14 8.31
N CYS A 124 4.42 7.21 7.67
CA CYS A 124 3.15 7.49 7.02
C CYS A 124 1.98 7.07 7.93
N GLN A 125 0.84 7.72 7.76
CA GLN A 125 -0.35 7.46 8.59
C GLN A 125 -0.84 6.01 8.40
N GLU A 126 -0.75 5.49 7.18
CA GLU A 126 -1.16 4.13 6.82
C GLU A 126 -0.24 3.02 7.35
N PHE A 127 0.91 3.38 7.94
CA PHE A 127 1.90 2.39 8.39
C PHE A 127 1.34 1.39 9.42
N HIS A 128 0.34 1.81 10.19
CA HIS A 128 -0.32 0.90 11.13
C HIS A 128 -1.04 -0.28 10.44
N GLU A 129 -1.61 -0.05 9.24
CA GLU A 129 -2.21 -1.11 8.43
C GLU A 129 -1.15 -2.00 7.77
N TYR A 130 -0.01 -1.40 7.35
CA TYR A 130 1.13 -2.17 6.86
C TYR A 130 1.66 -3.15 7.91
N LEU A 131 1.79 -2.74 9.16
CA LEU A 131 2.18 -3.64 10.25
C LEU A 131 1.18 -4.79 10.44
N GLY A 132 -0.12 -4.49 10.32
CA GLY A 132 -1.18 -5.50 10.38
C GLY A 132 -1.12 -6.51 9.23
N LEU A 133 -0.76 -6.07 8.03
CA LEU A 133 -0.55 -6.91 6.86
C LEU A 133 0.75 -7.71 7.00
N TRP A 134 1.87 -7.05 7.30
CA TRP A 134 3.21 -7.64 7.42
C TRP A 134 3.27 -8.74 8.46
N ARG A 135 2.60 -8.56 9.61
CA ARG A 135 2.52 -9.55 10.68
C ARG A 135 2.07 -10.94 10.20
N GLN A 136 1.31 -11.03 9.11
CA GLN A 136 0.81 -12.31 8.60
C GLN A 136 1.90 -13.16 7.94
N PHE A 137 2.99 -12.52 7.47
CA PHE A 137 4.02 -13.20 6.69
C PHE A 137 5.47 -12.80 7.03
N ILE A 138 5.69 -11.88 7.97
CA ILE A 138 7.04 -11.53 8.41
C ILE A 138 7.78 -12.77 8.90
N SER A 139 8.99 -12.98 8.41
CA SER A 139 9.87 -14.05 8.85
C SER A 139 10.54 -13.72 10.20
N GLU A 140 11.05 -14.75 10.89
CA GLU A 140 11.81 -14.55 12.13
C GLU A 140 13.08 -13.70 11.92
N ALA A 141 13.76 -13.90 10.79
CA ALA A 141 14.95 -13.12 10.43
C ALA A 141 14.61 -11.63 10.21
N GLU A 142 13.50 -11.33 9.53
CA GLU A 142 13.02 -9.96 9.34
C GLU A 142 12.59 -9.34 10.67
N LEU A 143 11.90 -10.08 11.51
CA LEU A 143 11.51 -9.61 12.84
C LEU A 143 12.73 -9.28 13.70
N ALA A 144 13.76 -10.13 13.71
CA ALA A 144 15.02 -9.86 14.40
C ALA A 144 15.70 -8.59 13.87
N ARG A 145 15.64 -8.33 12.55
CA ARG A 145 16.16 -7.10 11.95
C ARG A 145 15.37 -5.87 12.40
N VAL A 146 14.04 -5.97 12.46
CA VAL A 146 13.17 -4.89 12.99
C VAL A 146 13.52 -4.60 14.45
N GLU A 147 13.73 -5.64 15.28
CA GLU A 147 14.13 -5.49 16.67
C GLU A 147 15.45 -4.74 16.82
N GLN A 148 16.45 -5.06 15.99
CA GLN A 148 17.72 -4.35 15.96
C GLN A 148 17.56 -2.88 15.54
N LEU A 149 16.74 -2.58 14.54
CA LEU A 149 16.46 -1.24 14.09
C LEU A 149 15.78 -0.40 15.17
N VAL A 150 14.81 -0.98 15.86
CA VAL A 150 14.11 -0.34 16.97
C VAL A 150 15.04 -0.10 18.16
N ALA A 151 15.88 -1.08 18.51
CA ALA A 151 16.84 -0.95 19.61
C ALA A 151 17.86 0.18 19.37
N ARG A 152 18.30 0.37 18.12
CA ARG A 152 19.21 1.48 17.75
C ARG A 152 18.56 2.87 17.88
N ARG A 153 17.22 2.93 17.90
CA ARG A 153 16.43 4.16 18.03
C ARG A 153 15.76 4.24 19.40
N ALA A 154 16.48 3.90 20.44
CA ALA A 154 16.04 3.54 21.80
C ALA A 154 15.03 4.48 22.50
N GLU A 155 14.73 5.65 21.99
CA GLU A 155 13.79 6.61 22.62
C GLU A 155 12.47 6.80 21.84
N SER A 156 12.23 6.02 20.81
CA SER A 156 11.06 6.21 19.95
C SER A 156 9.86 5.40 20.47
N ARG A 157 8.84 6.07 20.99
CA ARG A 157 7.50 5.47 21.26
C ARG A 157 6.93 4.73 20.04
N PHE A 158 7.37 5.09 18.84
CA PHE A 158 7.01 4.44 17.61
C PHE A 158 7.62 3.04 17.50
N GLY A 159 8.90 2.88 17.81
CA GLY A 159 9.59 1.58 17.78
C GLY A 159 8.92 0.53 18.67
N SER A 160 8.58 0.90 19.90
CA SER A 160 7.88 0.01 20.82
C SER A 160 6.49 -0.42 20.30
N LYS A 161 5.75 0.50 19.65
CA LYS A 161 4.46 0.18 19.02
C LYS A 161 4.62 -0.76 17.81
N VAL A 162 5.67 -0.57 17.00
CA VAL A 162 5.97 -1.45 15.87
C VAL A 162 6.19 -2.87 16.34
N LEU A 163 7.11 -3.07 17.30
CA LEU A 163 7.43 -4.38 17.84
C LEU A 163 6.22 -5.04 18.48
N SER A 164 5.50 -4.34 19.36
CA SER A 164 4.32 -4.91 20.03
C SER A 164 3.26 -5.38 19.04
N ARG A 165 3.16 -4.73 17.87
CA ARG A 165 2.18 -5.08 16.86
C ARG A 165 2.60 -6.25 15.97
N LEU A 166 3.91 -6.38 15.69
CA LEU A 166 4.46 -7.50 14.92
C LEU A 166 4.55 -8.78 15.75
N GLN A 167 4.88 -8.66 17.05
CA GLN A 167 5.06 -9.81 17.96
C GLN A 167 3.75 -10.46 18.42
N ARG A 168 2.61 -9.79 18.30
CA ARG A 168 1.29 -10.39 18.61
C ARG A 168 0.92 -11.49 17.61
N ARG A 169 1.82 -12.47 17.42
CA ARG A 169 1.56 -13.70 16.68
C ARG A 169 0.78 -14.64 17.59
N GLY A 170 -0.50 -14.85 17.30
CA GLY A 170 -1.15 -16.10 17.70
C GLY A 170 -2.07 -16.09 18.90
N ASP A 171 -2.95 -15.08 19.05
CA ASP A 171 -4.20 -15.30 19.79
C ASP A 171 -5.36 -15.39 18.78
N LYS A 172 -5.44 -16.52 18.09
CA LYS A 172 -6.65 -16.97 17.38
C LYS A 172 -6.80 -18.46 17.55
#